data_9d0d9fa488bd259c1093a5b59091e19c
#
_entry.id   9d0d9fa488bd259c1093a5b59091e19c
#
_cell.length_a   1.000
_cell.length_b   1.000
_cell.length_c   1.000
_cell.angle_alpha   90.00
_cell.angle_beta   90.00
_cell.angle_gamma   90.00
#
_symmetry.space_group_name_H-M   'P 1'
#
loop_
_entity.id
_entity.type
_entity.pdbx_description
1 polymer ?
#
loop_
_entity_poly.entity_id
_entity_poly.type
_entity_poly.pdbx_seq_one_letter_code
_entity_poly.pdbx_strand_id
1 'polypeptide(L)'
;MYPQIICHVMGSVDGRLLTDHWTEPFNGKKNELIGIYAAIGRKLNADAWMFGKHTLCEGYFPKTFHTGDSTPLAHPVPYIAGSTSEHLFVIADPDANILYESSTVRGNSIVAILPETAPAFYLEYLQKKGISYLFAGTKGDNLNIAMQTLAETFGVESLSLQGGGIIDGAFLQAGLIDELSLVIYPGIDGSANSTSIFHYIGKGNPSQGQSLELLSVQTMENGVIWLRYKFHKNS
;
A
#
# COMPACT_ATOMS: atom_id res chain seq x y z
N MET A 1 10.99 14.16 8.42
CA MET A 1 9.56 14.51 8.18
C MET A 1 8.87 13.28 7.62
N TYR A 2 7.55 13.11 7.80
CA TYR A 2 6.79 11.99 7.19
C TYR A 2 5.79 12.56 6.19
N PRO A 3 5.43 11.83 5.12
CA PRO A 3 4.31 12.21 4.28
C PRO A 3 3.00 12.11 5.06
N GLN A 4 1.97 12.86 4.66
CA GLN A 4 0.60 12.61 5.11
C GLN A 4 0.12 11.28 4.54
N ILE A 5 -0.33 10.36 5.40
CA ILE A 5 -0.73 9.02 4.98
C ILE A 5 -2.24 8.84 5.04
N ILE A 6 -2.84 8.65 3.87
CA ILE A 6 -4.26 8.37 3.71
C ILE A 6 -4.41 6.88 3.37
N CYS A 7 -4.93 6.08 4.30
CA CYS A 7 -5.29 4.69 4.02
C CYS A 7 -6.59 4.68 3.21
N HIS A 8 -6.50 4.42 1.90
CA HIS A 8 -7.63 4.34 0.99
C HIS A 8 -7.94 2.90 0.66
N VAL A 9 -9.06 2.40 1.15
CA VAL A 9 -9.41 0.99 1.05
C VAL A 9 -10.90 0.81 0.75
N MET A 10 -11.23 -0.24 -0.02
CA MET A 10 -12.59 -0.71 -0.23
C MET A 10 -12.78 -2.05 0.46
N GLY A 11 -13.88 -2.22 1.20
CA GLY A 11 -14.25 -3.46 1.83
C GLY A 11 -15.75 -3.77 1.70
N SER A 12 -16.11 -5.02 1.91
CA SER A 12 -17.50 -5.42 2.10
C SER A 12 -18.10 -4.80 3.38
N VAL A 13 -19.40 -4.89 3.57
CA VAL A 13 -20.10 -4.41 4.78
C VAL A 13 -19.53 -5.04 6.06
N ASP A 14 -19.04 -6.28 5.98
CA ASP A 14 -18.38 -6.99 7.08
C ASP A 14 -16.83 -6.83 7.08
N GLY A 15 -16.31 -5.84 6.34
CA GLY A 15 -14.90 -5.40 6.40
C GLY A 15 -13.89 -6.35 5.76
N ARG A 16 -14.27 -7.09 4.72
CA ARG A 16 -13.40 -8.03 3.99
C ARG A 16 -12.92 -7.46 2.67
N LEU A 17 -11.75 -7.94 2.21
CA LEU A 17 -11.09 -7.43 1.00
C LEU A 17 -11.27 -8.30 -0.25
N LEU A 18 -11.54 -9.61 -0.11
CA LEU A 18 -11.59 -10.53 -1.24
C LEU A 18 -12.86 -10.34 -2.06
N THR A 19 -12.77 -9.53 -3.11
CA THR A 19 -13.91 -9.12 -3.94
C THR A 19 -14.67 -10.29 -4.57
N ASP A 20 -14.01 -11.39 -4.87
CA ASP A 20 -14.63 -12.58 -5.49
C ASP A 20 -15.57 -13.34 -4.54
N HIS A 21 -15.40 -13.11 -3.22
CA HIS A 21 -16.26 -13.69 -2.20
C HIS A 21 -17.51 -12.86 -1.90
N TRP A 22 -17.56 -11.59 -2.35
CA TRP A 22 -18.64 -10.70 -2.00
C TRP A 22 -19.94 -11.05 -2.72
N THR A 23 -21.06 -10.93 -2.01
CA THR A 23 -22.37 -11.02 -2.65
C THR A 23 -22.50 -10.01 -3.79
N GLU A 24 -23.26 -10.36 -4.82
CA GLU A 24 -23.56 -9.42 -5.91
C GLU A 24 -24.36 -8.22 -5.39
N PRO A 25 -24.15 -7.02 -5.94
CA PRO A 25 -24.90 -5.84 -5.53
C PRO A 25 -26.35 -5.94 -6.01
N PHE A 26 -27.29 -5.36 -5.24
CA PHE A 26 -28.71 -5.30 -5.65
C PHE A 26 -28.90 -4.47 -6.92
N ASN A 27 -28.17 -3.35 -7.04
CA ASN A 27 -28.17 -2.48 -8.21
C ASN A 27 -26.74 -2.33 -8.77
N GLY A 28 -26.64 -2.12 -10.09
CA GLY A 28 -25.35 -1.97 -10.75
C GLY A 28 -24.60 -3.29 -10.93
N LYS A 29 -23.34 -3.19 -11.35
CA LYS A 29 -22.44 -4.34 -11.53
C LYS A 29 -21.22 -4.20 -10.63
N LYS A 30 -20.73 -5.31 -10.13
CA LYS A 30 -19.54 -5.35 -9.22
C LYS A 30 -18.38 -4.51 -9.73
N ASN A 31 -17.99 -4.66 -10.99
CA ASN A 31 -16.87 -3.92 -11.57
C ASN A 31 -17.12 -2.41 -11.68
N GLU A 32 -18.36 -1.98 -11.88
CA GLU A 32 -18.74 -0.56 -11.89
C GLU A 32 -18.57 0.05 -10.49
N LEU A 33 -19.03 -0.68 -9.45
CA LEU A 33 -18.92 -0.25 -8.08
C LEU A 33 -17.45 -0.20 -7.62
N ILE A 34 -16.62 -1.18 -8.02
CA ILE A 34 -15.17 -1.15 -7.79
C ILE A 34 -14.53 0.04 -8.53
N GLY A 35 -15.07 0.43 -9.68
CA GLY A 35 -14.66 1.65 -10.39
C GLY A 35 -14.84 2.93 -9.58
N ILE A 36 -15.85 2.98 -8.69
CA ILE A 36 -16.06 4.12 -7.76
C ILE A 36 -14.86 4.28 -6.82
N TYR A 37 -14.35 3.18 -6.25
CA TYR A 37 -13.15 3.19 -5.42
C TYR A 37 -11.97 3.84 -6.15
N ALA A 38 -11.67 3.41 -7.37
CA ALA A 38 -10.59 3.96 -8.16
C ALA A 38 -10.80 5.46 -8.50
N ALA A 39 -12.06 5.88 -8.71
CA ALA A 39 -12.38 7.30 -8.95
C ALA A 39 -12.17 8.16 -7.70
N ILE A 40 -12.53 7.65 -6.53
CA ILE A 40 -12.27 8.31 -5.24
C ILE A 40 -10.76 8.39 -4.99
N GLY A 41 -10.01 7.31 -5.20
CA GLY A 41 -8.56 7.28 -5.03
C GLY A 41 -7.83 8.36 -5.84
N ARG A 42 -8.26 8.60 -7.08
CA ARG A 42 -7.72 9.71 -7.88
C ARG A 42 -8.05 11.10 -7.32
N LYS A 43 -9.22 11.28 -6.70
CA LYS A 43 -9.63 12.55 -6.07
C LYS A 43 -8.81 12.89 -4.81
N LEU A 44 -8.21 11.90 -4.17
CA LEU A 44 -7.32 12.13 -3.01
C LEU A 44 -6.03 12.85 -3.41
N ASN A 45 -5.66 12.81 -4.70
CA ASN A 45 -4.55 13.55 -5.29
C ASN A 45 -3.23 13.42 -4.51
N ALA A 46 -2.91 12.20 -4.06
CA ALA A 46 -1.67 11.92 -3.36
C ALA A 46 -0.48 11.82 -4.33
N ASP A 47 0.71 12.27 -3.91
CA ASP A 47 1.93 12.25 -4.73
C ASP A 47 2.40 10.82 -5.02
N ALA A 48 2.05 9.88 -4.15
CA ALA A 48 2.40 8.48 -4.32
C ALA A 48 1.26 7.55 -3.91
N TRP A 49 1.19 6.40 -4.59
CA TRP A 49 0.33 5.28 -4.21
C TRP A 49 1.20 4.14 -3.70
N MET A 50 0.83 3.55 -2.56
CA MET A 50 1.58 2.43 -1.98
C MET A 50 0.74 1.17 -1.88
N PHE A 51 1.35 0.05 -2.25
CA PHE A 51 0.74 -1.28 -2.20
C PHE A 51 1.66 -2.27 -1.49
N GLY A 52 1.07 -3.24 -0.82
CA GLY A 52 1.77 -4.41 -0.31
C GLY A 52 2.09 -5.41 -1.43
N LYS A 53 3.16 -6.19 -1.24
CA LYS A 53 3.65 -7.20 -2.20
C LYS A 53 2.55 -8.15 -2.69
N HIS A 54 1.75 -8.73 -1.80
CA HIS A 54 0.71 -9.71 -2.19
C HIS A 54 -0.28 -9.13 -3.19
N THR A 55 -0.80 -7.94 -2.94
CA THR A 55 -1.75 -7.27 -3.85
C THR A 55 -1.17 -7.06 -5.23
N LEU A 56 0.13 -6.78 -5.32
CA LEU A 56 0.80 -6.54 -6.59
C LEU A 56 1.19 -7.82 -7.32
N CYS A 57 1.62 -8.84 -6.59
CA CYS A 57 1.94 -10.12 -7.20
C CYS A 57 0.70 -10.79 -7.82
N GLU A 58 -0.48 -10.61 -7.23
CA GLU A 58 -1.72 -11.13 -7.79
C GLU A 58 -2.18 -10.39 -9.06
N GLY A 59 -1.93 -9.06 -9.14
CA GLY A 59 -2.48 -8.22 -10.20
C GLY A 59 -1.49 -7.76 -11.28
N TYR A 60 -0.22 -7.50 -10.93
CA TYR A 60 0.74 -6.83 -11.80
C TYR A 60 2.04 -7.60 -12.03
N PHE A 61 2.61 -8.23 -10.99
CA PHE A 61 3.92 -8.87 -11.03
C PHE A 61 3.87 -10.29 -10.44
N PRO A 62 3.27 -11.26 -11.16
CA PRO A 62 3.06 -12.62 -10.62
C PRO A 62 4.35 -13.46 -10.56
N LYS A 63 5.46 -12.96 -11.11
CA LYS A 63 6.71 -13.72 -11.19
C LYS A 63 7.69 -13.28 -10.11
N THR A 64 8.46 -14.25 -9.62
CA THR A 64 9.53 -14.06 -8.65
C THR A 64 10.88 -13.95 -9.36
N PHE A 65 11.69 -13.00 -8.94
CA PHE A 65 13.08 -12.88 -9.33
C PHE A 65 13.94 -13.86 -8.51
N HIS A 66 14.76 -14.66 -9.17
CA HIS A 66 15.67 -15.59 -8.51
C HIS A 66 17.02 -14.92 -8.29
N THR A 67 17.36 -14.59 -7.06
CA THR A 67 18.55 -13.81 -6.69
C THR A 67 19.84 -14.62 -6.67
N GLY A 68 19.79 -15.95 -6.69
CA GLY A 68 20.98 -16.80 -6.48
C GLY A 68 21.66 -16.52 -5.13
N ASP A 69 22.95 -16.92 -5.02
CA ASP A 69 23.76 -16.76 -3.80
C ASP A 69 24.53 -15.41 -3.77
N SER A 70 23.84 -14.30 -4.02
CA SER A 70 24.44 -12.95 -3.98
C SER A 70 24.41 -12.39 -2.55
N THR A 71 25.56 -11.85 -2.11
CA THR A 71 25.67 -11.21 -0.80
C THR A 71 25.08 -9.80 -0.82
N PRO A 72 24.50 -9.32 0.30
CA PRO A 72 24.08 -7.93 0.45
C PRO A 72 25.26 -6.94 0.37
N LEU A 73 24.94 -5.67 0.07
CA LEU A 73 25.92 -4.58 0.18
C LEU A 73 26.21 -4.28 1.65
N ALA A 74 27.47 -3.93 1.96
CA ALA A 74 27.86 -3.57 3.33
C ALA A 74 27.19 -2.27 3.82
N HIS A 75 26.94 -1.32 2.90
CA HIS A 75 26.30 -0.03 3.19
C HIS A 75 25.30 0.28 2.08
N PRO A 76 24.08 -0.27 2.16
CA PRO A 76 23.06 0.01 1.17
C PRO A 76 22.55 1.44 1.30
N VAL A 77 22.43 2.14 0.17
CA VAL A 77 21.90 3.50 0.08
C VAL A 77 20.72 3.55 -0.89
N PRO A 78 19.74 4.42 -0.68
CA PRO A 78 18.65 4.62 -1.63
C PRO A 78 19.17 4.97 -3.03
N TYR A 79 18.41 4.56 -4.05
CA TYR A 79 18.71 4.84 -5.44
C TYR A 79 17.50 5.51 -6.10
N ILE A 80 17.75 6.64 -6.77
CA ILE A 80 16.75 7.33 -7.58
C ILE A 80 17.10 7.11 -9.04
N ALA A 81 16.18 6.55 -9.81
CA ALA A 81 16.34 6.41 -11.26
C ALA A 81 16.38 7.79 -11.94
N GLY A 82 17.13 7.90 -13.05
CA GLY A 82 17.37 9.17 -13.72
C GLY A 82 16.13 9.85 -14.34
N SER A 83 15.00 9.17 -14.44
CA SER A 83 13.71 9.71 -14.87
C SER A 83 12.61 9.13 -14.01
N THR A 84 11.94 9.98 -13.25
CA THR A 84 10.76 9.63 -12.44
C THR A 84 9.55 10.40 -12.93
N SER A 85 8.37 9.77 -12.85
CA SER A 85 7.10 10.46 -13.09
C SER A 85 6.75 11.39 -11.93
N GLU A 86 5.82 12.31 -12.17
CA GLU A 86 5.29 13.21 -11.15
C GLU A 86 4.64 12.46 -9.99
N HIS A 87 3.96 11.34 -10.29
CA HIS A 87 3.40 10.44 -9.29
C HIS A 87 4.24 9.15 -9.17
N LEU A 88 4.39 8.65 -7.97
CA LEU A 88 5.15 7.43 -7.67
C LEU A 88 4.24 6.24 -7.35
N PHE A 89 4.72 5.06 -7.71
CA PHE A 89 4.10 3.79 -7.40
C PHE A 89 5.00 3.01 -6.43
N VAL A 90 4.71 3.11 -5.14
CA VAL A 90 5.54 2.56 -4.06
C VAL A 90 5.13 1.13 -3.74
N ILE A 91 6.10 0.23 -3.66
CA ILE A 91 5.88 -1.21 -3.47
C ILE A 91 6.67 -1.70 -2.27
N ALA A 92 5.99 -2.24 -1.27
CA ALA A 92 6.66 -2.96 -0.19
C ALA A 92 7.06 -4.36 -0.69
N ASP A 93 8.38 -4.60 -0.86
CA ASP A 93 8.97 -5.88 -1.23
C ASP A 93 10.00 -6.34 -0.18
N PRO A 94 9.53 -6.79 1.00
CA PRO A 94 10.42 -7.17 2.11
C PRO A 94 11.28 -8.41 1.81
N ASP A 95 10.93 -9.18 0.77
CA ASP A 95 11.70 -10.35 0.35
C ASP A 95 12.72 -10.02 -0.75
N ALA A 96 12.71 -8.79 -1.29
CA ALA A 96 13.57 -8.33 -2.38
C ALA A 96 13.61 -9.31 -3.57
N ASN A 97 12.44 -9.74 -4.05
CA ASN A 97 12.35 -10.78 -5.08
C ASN A 97 11.20 -10.62 -6.08
N ILE A 98 10.62 -9.45 -6.22
CA ILE A 98 9.62 -9.20 -7.28
C ILE A 98 10.34 -9.12 -8.64
N LEU A 99 9.87 -9.86 -9.63
CA LEU A 99 10.32 -9.70 -11.02
C LEU A 99 9.51 -8.59 -11.69
N TYR A 100 10.06 -7.40 -11.73
CA TYR A 100 9.45 -6.24 -12.39
C TYR A 100 9.60 -6.34 -13.91
N GLU A 101 8.52 -6.41 -14.66
CA GLU A 101 8.56 -6.42 -16.13
C GLU A 101 8.73 -5.00 -16.71
N SER A 102 8.33 -3.97 -15.98
CA SER A 102 8.42 -2.54 -16.34
C SER A 102 8.96 -1.72 -15.17
N SER A 103 9.52 -0.53 -15.45
CA SER A 103 9.86 0.49 -14.45
C SER A 103 8.66 1.34 -14.03
N THR A 104 7.49 1.14 -14.66
CA THR A 104 6.28 1.90 -14.37
C THR A 104 5.05 1.00 -14.26
N VAL A 105 4.08 1.45 -13.47
CA VAL A 105 2.71 0.91 -13.42
C VAL A 105 1.74 2.03 -13.77
N ARG A 106 0.96 1.85 -14.82
CA ARG A 106 0.00 2.86 -15.32
C ARG A 106 0.64 4.25 -15.54
N GLY A 107 1.90 4.27 -15.99
CA GLY A 107 2.67 5.50 -16.22
C GLY A 107 3.35 6.07 -14.97
N ASN A 108 3.12 5.53 -13.79
CA ASN A 108 3.77 5.98 -12.54
C ASN A 108 5.06 5.21 -12.29
N SER A 109 6.14 5.92 -11.97
CA SER A 109 7.46 5.33 -11.71
C SER A 109 7.47 4.50 -10.43
N ILE A 110 8.08 3.31 -10.49
CA ILE A 110 8.16 2.40 -9.35
C ILE A 110 9.25 2.83 -8.38
N VAL A 111 8.92 2.78 -7.08
CA VAL A 111 9.86 2.86 -5.96
C VAL A 111 9.69 1.60 -5.11
N ALA A 112 10.70 0.73 -5.04
CA ALA A 112 10.66 -0.47 -4.22
C ALA A 112 11.18 -0.19 -2.79
N ILE A 113 10.43 -0.61 -1.77
CA ILE A 113 10.88 -0.60 -0.37
C ILE A 113 11.44 -1.98 -0.05
N LEU A 114 12.73 -2.04 0.27
CA LEU A 114 13.52 -3.26 0.39
C LEU A 114 14.10 -3.44 1.79
N PRO A 115 14.50 -4.66 2.17
CA PRO A 115 15.38 -4.88 3.32
C PRO A 115 16.81 -4.45 2.97
N GLU A 116 17.57 -4.00 3.96
CA GLU A 116 19.02 -3.73 3.82
C GLU A 116 19.82 -5.00 3.44
N THR A 117 19.24 -6.17 3.70
CA THR A 117 19.78 -7.46 3.31
C THR A 117 19.47 -7.87 1.87
N ALA A 118 18.88 -6.97 1.07
CA ALA A 118 18.62 -7.25 -0.34
C ALA A 118 19.91 -7.63 -1.07
N PRO A 119 19.91 -8.72 -1.87
CA PRO A 119 21.08 -9.18 -2.60
C PRO A 119 21.60 -8.10 -3.57
N ALA A 120 22.92 -7.87 -3.63
CA ALA A 120 23.51 -6.88 -4.52
C ALA A 120 23.09 -7.07 -5.99
N PHE A 121 22.99 -8.32 -6.44
CA PHE A 121 22.54 -8.64 -7.79
C PHE A 121 21.10 -8.19 -8.07
N TYR A 122 20.23 -8.24 -7.06
CA TYR A 122 18.85 -7.71 -7.19
C TYR A 122 18.83 -6.19 -7.33
N LEU A 123 19.66 -5.49 -6.55
CA LEU A 123 19.80 -4.03 -6.65
C LEU A 123 20.32 -3.62 -8.03
N GLU A 124 21.33 -4.33 -8.58
CA GLU A 124 21.80 -4.10 -9.95
C GLU A 124 20.70 -4.34 -11.00
N TYR A 125 19.88 -5.38 -10.81
CA TYR A 125 18.75 -5.64 -11.69
C TYR A 125 17.75 -4.46 -11.66
N LEU A 126 17.38 -3.95 -10.47
CA LEU A 126 16.49 -2.79 -10.35
C LEU A 126 17.06 -1.55 -11.02
N GLN A 127 18.36 -1.27 -10.82
CA GLN A 127 19.04 -0.14 -11.46
C GLN A 127 19.02 -0.27 -13.00
N LYS A 128 19.35 -1.43 -13.54
CA LYS A 128 19.29 -1.70 -14.99
C LYS A 128 17.89 -1.56 -15.57
N LYS A 129 16.86 -1.83 -14.75
CA LYS A 129 15.45 -1.63 -15.12
C LYS A 129 14.97 -0.18 -14.98
N GLY A 130 15.76 0.71 -14.38
CA GLY A 130 15.35 2.10 -14.08
C GLY A 130 14.30 2.17 -12.97
N ILE A 131 14.38 1.27 -11.98
CA ILE A 131 13.50 1.23 -10.81
C ILE A 131 14.23 1.84 -9.64
N SER A 132 13.61 2.85 -9.00
CA SER A 132 14.08 3.44 -7.76
C SER A 132 13.84 2.51 -6.58
N TYR A 133 14.67 2.62 -5.55
CA TYR A 133 14.47 1.85 -4.32
C TYR A 133 14.96 2.59 -3.09
N LEU A 134 14.42 2.20 -1.95
CA LEU A 134 14.83 2.62 -0.61
C LEU A 134 14.81 1.43 0.35
N PHE A 135 15.36 1.62 1.55
CA PHE A 135 15.47 0.55 2.54
C PHE A 135 14.63 0.85 3.78
N ALA A 136 14.03 -0.22 4.35
CA ALA A 136 13.22 -0.17 5.55
C ALA A 136 13.84 -1.03 6.67
N GLY A 137 15.13 -0.80 6.95
CA GLY A 137 15.91 -1.56 7.92
C GLY A 137 16.25 -2.98 7.45
N THR A 138 16.86 -3.75 8.32
CA THR A 138 17.43 -5.07 7.99
C THR A 138 16.41 -6.07 7.43
N LYS A 139 15.14 -6.00 7.90
CA LYS A 139 14.05 -6.90 7.47
C LYS A 139 13.11 -6.29 6.44
N GLY A 140 13.29 -5.02 6.07
CA GLY A 140 12.38 -4.34 5.17
C GLY A 140 11.00 -4.01 5.77
N ASP A 141 10.87 -4.04 7.10
CA ASP A 141 9.62 -3.86 7.84
C ASP A 141 9.58 -2.59 8.72
N ASN A 142 10.65 -1.81 8.73
CA ASN A 142 10.69 -0.54 9.46
C ASN A 142 10.02 0.58 8.65
N LEU A 143 8.70 0.69 8.79
CA LEU A 143 7.90 1.67 8.06
C LEU A 143 8.27 3.12 8.41
N ASN A 144 8.75 3.40 9.63
CA ASN A 144 9.20 4.75 10.00
C ASN A 144 10.40 5.19 9.16
N ILE A 145 11.42 4.35 9.02
CA ILE A 145 12.57 4.62 8.15
C ILE A 145 12.12 4.79 6.70
N ALA A 146 11.26 3.88 6.21
CA ALA A 146 10.77 3.93 4.84
C ALA A 146 10.02 5.24 4.54
N MET A 147 9.10 5.66 5.41
CA MET A 147 8.32 6.88 5.21
C MET A 147 9.18 8.15 5.33
N GLN A 148 10.12 8.17 6.27
CA GLN A 148 11.07 9.27 6.38
C GLN A 148 11.91 9.39 5.10
N THR A 149 12.48 8.29 4.60
CA THR A 149 13.29 8.29 3.36
C THR A 149 12.44 8.68 2.15
N LEU A 150 11.19 8.22 2.09
CA LEU A 150 10.27 8.56 1.01
C LEU A 150 10.02 10.08 0.96
N ALA A 151 9.81 10.71 2.11
CA ALA A 151 9.63 12.17 2.19
C ALA A 151 10.94 12.93 1.88
N GLU A 152 12.05 12.56 2.52
CA GLU A 152 13.30 13.33 2.48
C GLU A 152 14.08 13.13 1.17
N THR A 153 14.04 11.91 0.60
CA THR A 153 14.82 11.56 -0.59
C THR A 153 14.01 11.65 -1.88
N PHE A 154 12.72 11.29 -1.81
CA PHE A 154 11.84 11.26 -2.99
C PHE A 154 10.87 12.44 -3.05
N GLY A 155 10.84 13.30 -2.03
CA GLY A 155 9.99 14.50 -2.00
C GLY A 155 8.50 14.24 -1.88
N VAL A 156 8.09 13.05 -1.39
CA VAL A 156 6.68 12.69 -1.22
C VAL A 156 6.11 13.41 0.00
N GLU A 157 5.11 14.26 -0.20
CA GLU A 157 4.41 14.98 0.85
C GLU A 157 3.11 14.26 1.27
N SER A 158 2.51 13.52 0.33
CA SER A 158 1.26 12.76 0.56
C SER A 158 1.33 11.37 -0.05
N LEU A 159 0.87 10.37 0.72
CA LEU A 159 0.86 8.96 0.33
C LEU A 159 -0.54 8.37 0.46
N SER A 160 -1.08 7.82 -0.61
CA SER A 160 -2.28 6.98 -0.58
C SER A 160 -1.88 5.52 -0.40
N LEU A 161 -2.09 4.97 0.81
CA LEU A 161 -1.90 3.55 1.11
C LEU A 161 -3.12 2.78 0.58
N GLN A 162 -2.90 1.92 -0.41
CA GLN A 162 -3.95 1.23 -1.19
C GLN A 162 -4.14 -0.25 -0.79
N GLY A 163 -3.54 -0.65 0.33
CA GLY A 163 -3.67 -2.01 0.87
C GLY A 163 -2.73 -3.04 0.20
N GLY A 164 -2.88 -4.39 0.35
CA GLY A 164 -3.93 -5.10 1.13
C GLY A 164 -3.84 -5.03 2.66
N GLY A 165 -4.69 -5.78 3.30
CA GLY A 165 -4.91 -5.69 4.73
C GLY A 165 -3.68 -5.89 5.61
N ILE A 166 -2.69 -6.67 5.17
CA ILE A 166 -1.45 -6.90 5.95
C ILE A 166 -0.64 -5.60 6.06
N ILE A 167 -0.45 -4.88 4.95
CA ILE A 167 0.29 -3.61 4.98
C ILE A 167 -0.51 -2.55 5.72
N ASP A 168 -1.84 -2.49 5.54
CA ASP A 168 -2.71 -1.57 6.27
C ASP A 168 -2.64 -1.83 7.78
N GLY A 169 -2.64 -3.11 8.19
CA GLY A 169 -2.46 -3.51 9.59
C GLY A 169 -1.10 -3.12 10.16
N ALA A 170 -0.03 -3.21 9.36
CA ALA A 170 1.31 -2.80 9.77
C ALA A 170 1.41 -1.27 9.94
N PHE A 171 0.82 -0.48 9.04
CA PHE A 171 0.74 0.98 9.17
C PHE A 171 -0.10 1.42 10.36
N LEU A 172 -1.22 0.72 10.63
CA LEU A 172 -2.04 0.94 11.82
C LEU A 172 -1.23 0.71 13.09
N GLN A 173 -0.53 -0.41 13.18
CA GLN A 173 0.30 -0.75 14.34
C GLN A 173 1.45 0.26 14.55
N ALA A 174 2.04 0.75 13.47
CA ALA A 174 3.09 1.76 13.53
C ALA A 174 2.56 3.18 13.88
N GLY A 175 1.24 3.39 13.96
CA GLY A 175 0.62 4.68 14.21
C GLY A 175 0.89 5.70 13.10
N LEU A 176 1.07 5.26 11.86
CA LEU A 176 1.47 6.12 10.74
C LEU A 176 0.28 6.67 9.94
N ILE A 177 -0.91 6.10 10.08
CA ILE A 177 -2.08 6.53 9.32
C ILE A 177 -2.61 7.86 9.88
N ASP A 178 -2.82 8.85 9.03
CA ASP A 178 -3.41 10.15 9.40
C ASP A 178 -4.90 10.22 9.05
N GLU A 179 -5.30 9.58 7.96
CA GLU A 179 -6.70 9.54 7.52
C GLU A 179 -7.06 8.15 6.98
N LEU A 180 -8.28 7.70 7.28
CA LEU A 180 -8.92 6.56 6.63
C LEU A 180 -9.94 7.06 5.61
N SER A 181 -9.81 6.63 4.37
CA SER A 181 -10.77 6.79 3.28
C SER A 181 -11.36 5.42 2.97
N LEU A 182 -12.45 5.07 3.64
CA LEU A 182 -13.09 3.75 3.54
C LEU A 182 -14.28 3.79 2.60
N VAL A 183 -14.21 2.98 1.54
CA VAL A 183 -15.32 2.75 0.62
C VAL A 183 -15.98 1.43 0.99
N ILE A 184 -17.24 1.47 1.40
CA ILE A 184 -18.04 0.29 1.73
C ILE A 184 -18.80 -0.15 0.50
N TYR A 185 -18.47 -1.34 -0.01
CA TYR A 185 -19.19 -2.04 -1.05
C TYR A 185 -20.46 -2.66 -0.47
N PRO A 186 -21.62 -2.56 -1.15
CA PRO A 186 -22.91 -3.07 -0.65
C PRO A 186 -23.01 -4.59 -0.81
N GLY A 187 -22.16 -5.31 -0.13
CA GLY A 187 -22.09 -6.77 -0.15
C GLY A 187 -21.42 -7.33 1.08
N ILE A 188 -21.58 -8.62 1.30
CA ILE A 188 -21.04 -9.39 2.43
C ILE A 188 -20.16 -10.52 1.91
N ASP A 189 -19.03 -10.78 2.56
CA ASP A 189 -18.19 -11.96 2.35
C ASP A 189 -18.62 -13.12 3.27
N GLY A 190 -18.74 -12.85 4.57
CA GLY A 190 -19.15 -13.82 5.58
C GLY A 190 -18.10 -14.88 5.93
N SER A 191 -16.93 -14.93 5.25
CA SER A 191 -15.90 -15.93 5.50
C SER A 191 -15.00 -15.53 6.66
N ALA A 192 -14.81 -16.45 7.62
CA ALA A 192 -13.92 -16.24 8.75
C ALA A 192 -12.44 -16.10 8.32
N ASN A 193 -12.05 -16.73 7.22
CA ASN A 193 -10.67 -16.78 6.72
C ASN A 193 -10.32 -15.70 5.70
N SER A 194 -11.28 -14.87 5.30
CA SER A 194 -11.03 -13.75 4.40
C SER A 194 -10.24 -12.64 5.08
N THR A 195 -9.29 -12.08 4.36
CA THR A 195 -8.48 -10.94 4.83
C THR A 195 -9.37 -9.74 5.14
N SER A 196 -9.22 -9.16 6.32
CA SER A 196 -9.89 -7.91 6.71
C SER A 196 -9.15 -6.68 6.14
N ILE A 197 -9.84 -5.53 6.10
CA ILE A 197 -9.26 -4.26 5.66
C ILE A 197 -8.04 -3.84 6.48
N PHE A 198 -7.98 -4.23 7.76
CA PHE A 198 -6.78 -4.15 8.61
C PHE A 198 -6.50 -5.55 9.15
N HIS A 199 -5.47 -6.20 8.63
CA HIS A 199 -5.08 -7.57 9.00
C HIS A 199 -3.67 -7.59 9.57
N TYR A 200 -3.55 -7.29 10.88
CA TYR A 200 -2.26 -7.32 11.57
C TYR A 200 -1.90 -8.75 12.00
N ILE A 201 -0.75 -9.24 11.54
CA ILE A 201 -0.27 -10.60 11.83
C ILE A 201 0.74 -10.65 13.00
N GLY A 202 1.06 -9.51 13.62
CA GLY A 202 1.96 -9.42 14.76
C GLY A 202 1.27 -9.71 16.10
N LYS A 203 1.96 -9.39 17.18
CA LYS A 203 1.43 -9.56 18.56
C LYS A 203 0.91 -8.21 19.09
N GLY A 204 -0.11 -8.29 19.95
CA GLY A 204 -0.70 -7.12 20.62
C GLY A 204 -1.89 -6.51 19.88
N ASN A 205 -2.30 -5.32 20.32
CA ASN A 205 -3.40 -4.58 19.72
C ASN A 205 -2.85 -3.47 18.79
N PRO A 206 -2.97 -3.59 17.47
CA PRO A 206 -2.42 -2.61 16.52
C PRO A 206 -3.07 -1.22 16.61
N SER A 207 -4.27 -1.11 17.15
CA SER A 207 -5.00 0.17 17.28
C SER A 207 -4.87 0.82 18.66
N GLN A 208 -4.05 0.25 19.54
CA GLN A 208 -3.90 0.78 20.91
C GLN A 208 -3.41 2.24 20.88
N GLY A 209 -4.07 3.10 21.65
CA GLY A 209 -3.73 4.51 21.74
C GLY A 209 -4.18 5.37 20.56
N GLN A 210 -5.02 4.83 19.69
CA GLN A 210 -5.57 5.54 18.54
C GLN A 210 -7.09 5.68 18.63
N SER A 211 -7.62 6.80 18.11
CA SER A 211 -9.05 7.05 18.02
C SER A 211 -9.40 7.70 16.68
N LEU A 212 -10.65 7.56 16.28
CA LEU A 212 -11.14 8.04 14.99
C LEU A 212 -12.15 9.17 15.17
N GLU A 213 -11.93 10.27 14.46
CA GLU A 213 -12.89 11.35 14.30
C GLU A 213 -13.54 11.26 12.93
N LEU A 214 -14.87 11.19 12.88
CA LEU A 214 -15.60 11.16 11.61
C LEU A 214 -15.50 12.54 10.92
N LEU A 215 -14.92 12.55 9.71
CA LEU A 215 -14.83 13.76 8.87
C LEU A 215 -16.02 13.89 7.93
N SER A 216 -16.42 12.80 7.26
CA SER A 216 -17.54 12.82 6.32
C SER A 216 -18.11 11.45 6.05
N VAL A 217 -19.40 11.45 5.68
CA VAL A 217 -20.15 10.31 5.16
C VAL A 217 -20.80 10.73 3.84
N GLN A 218 -20.57 9.97 2.78
CA GLN A 218 -21.18 10.22 1.47
C GLN A 218 -21.81 8.94 0.94
N THR A 219 -23.07 9.01 0.56
CA THR A 219 -23.71 7.95 -0.20
C THR A 219 -23.39 8.16 -1.67
N MET A 220 -22.80 7.13 -2.26
CA MET A 220 -22.49 7.07 -3.68
C MET A 220 -23.58 6.33 -4.45
N GLU A 221 -23.39 6.13 -5.73
CA GLU A 221 -24.31 5.37 -6.57
C GLU A 221 -24.43 3.91 -6.10
N ASN A 222 -25.60 3.31 -6.33
CA ASN A 222 -25.89 1.88 -6.11
C ASN A 222 -25.61 1.36 -4.69
N GLY A 223 -25.73 2.22 -3.66
CA GLY A 223 -25.60 1.81 -2.26
C GLY A 223 -24.14 1.76 -1.75
N VAL A 224 -23.17 2.20 -2.52
CA VAL A 224 -21.80 2.39 -2.04
C VAL A 224 -21.75 3.55 -1.06
N ILE A 225 -21.01 3.41 0.04
CA ILE A 225 -20.82 4.45 1.05
C ILE A 225 -19.34 4.80 1.11
N TRP A 226 -19.02 6.09 1.10
CA TRP A 226 -17.67 6.58 1.34
C TRP A 226 -17.59 7.28 2.68
N LEU A 227 -16.76 6.76 3.57
CA LEU A 227 -16.46 7.28 4.90
C LEU A 227 -15.06 7.85 4.94
N ARG A 228 -14.89 9.00 5.61
CA ARG A 228 -13.57 9.56 5.92
C ARG A 228 -13.45 9.76 7.43
N TYR A 229 -12.33 9.30 8.00
CA TYR A 229 -12.00 9.45 9.40
C TYR A 229 -10.59 10.01 9.54
N LYS A 230 -10.40 10.93 10.48
CA LYS A 230 -9.08 11.36 10.94
C LYS A 230 -8.62 10.46 12.08
N PHE A 231 -7.36 10.05 12.05
CA PHE A 231 -6.73 9.37 13.17
C PHE A 231 -6.19 10.39 14.18
N HIS A 232 -6.50 10.17 15.46
CA HIS A 232 -5.86 10.82 16.59
C HIS A 232 -5.01 9.78 17.32
N LYS A 233 -3.75 10.13 17.56
CA LYS A 233 -2.75 9.27 18.20
C LYS A 233 -2.50 9.84 19.59
N ASN A 234 -2.78 9.05 20.64
CA ASN A 234 -2.45 9.47 22.01
C ASN A 234 -0.92 9.39 22.15
N SER A 235 -0.33 10.50 22.50
CA SER A 235 1.09 10.65 22.84
C SER A 235 1.46 9.89 24.11
#